data_a303707b0f61bbf5c875c203c3bdfb9f
#
_entry.id   a303707b0f61bbf5c875c203c3bdfb9f
#
_cell.length_a   1.000
_cell.length_b   1.000
_cell.length_c   1.000
_cell.angle_alpha   90.00
_cell.angle_beta   90.00
_cell.angle_gamma   90.00
#
_symmetry.space_group_name_H-M   'P 1'
#
loop_
_entity.id
_entity.type
_entity.pdbx_description
1 polymer ?
#
loop_
_entity_poly.entity_id
_entity_poly.type
_entity_poly.pdbx_seq_one_letter_code
_entity_poly.pdbx_strand_id
1 'polypeptide(L)'
;MQHTSTPTTAHSTGPSHAQQAGTLLLIDAGNTRIKWAMADRSMQPETGMTWRRMDSVPHPELPALETDWQADAVQDIWISNVAGPAVRARLEQLCARVFPQASCHWLTSQAELAGLRNAYRQPAQLGVDRFVSAIGAHALFPQQDLIVATCGTATTVDAVSAAGTFSGGMILPGLQLMAGSLARNTAQLPQVAGHTGMAQIFADNTDEAIVSGCIHAQTGAITLACESWTRQTGKPVLCLISGGAAPYLVPHLTVRHQHIPNLVLTGLLVVAQSRPD
;
A
#
# COMPACT_ATOMS: atom_id res chain seq x y z
N MET A 1 38.54 33.02 63.18
CA MET A 1 37.17 32.68 62.72
C MET A 1 37.36 31.94 61.43
N GLN A 2 37.16 30.64 61.49
CA GLN A 2 37.36 29.71 60.33
C GLN A 2 36.03 29.52 59.64
N HIS A 3 35.94 29.81 58.34
CA HIS A 3 34.83 29.48 57.49
C HIS A 3 35.05 28.12 56.82
N THR A 4 34.28 27.13 57.22
CA THR A 4 34.23 25.80 56.62
C THR A 4 33.26 25.84 55.44
N SER A 5 33.80 25.63 54.25
CA SER A 5 33.02 25.46 53.02
C SER A 5 32.67 23.97 52.83
N THR A 6 31.38 23.66 52.70
CA THR A 6 30.86 22.33 52.38
C THR A 6 30.88 22.11 50.89
N PRO A 7 31.29 20.93 50.35
CA PRO A 7 31.24 20.66 48.92
C PRO A 7 29.82 20.23 48.50
N THR A 8 29.28 20.89 47.50
CA THR A 8 28.04 20.56 46.81
C THR A 8 28.25 19.33 45.94
N THR A 9 27.58 18.24 46.22
CA THR A 9 27.54 17.03 45.39
C THR A 9 26.75 17.29 44.12
N ALA A 10 27.43 17.29 42.98
CA ALA A 10 26.80 17.31 41.68
C ALA A 10 26.16 15.93 41.40
N HIS A 11 24.82 15.91 41.30
CA HIS A 11 24.10 14.77 40.74
C HIS A 11 24.39 14.68 39.25
N SER A 12 25.15 13.63 38.84
CA SER A 12 25.26 13.24 37.44
C SER A 12 23.93 12.64 36.98
N THR A 13 23.17 13.39 36.21
CA THR A 13 22.08 12.83 35.44
C THR A 13 22.70 11.92 34.36
N GLY A 14 22.58 10.61 34.56
CA GLY A 14 22.90 9.60 33.55
C GLY A 14 22.11 9.85 32.28
N PRO A 15 22.59 9.35 31.10
CA PRO A 15 21.89 9.54 29.86
C PRO A 15 20.49 8.93 29.95
N SER A 16 19.48 9.73 29.67
CA SER A 16 18.10 9.28 29.53
C SER A 16 18.11 8.11 28.53
N HIS A 17 17.56 6.96 28.91
CA HIS A 17 17.20 5.90 27.98
C HIS A 17 16.24 6.50 26.95
N ALA A 18 16.77 6.98 25.82
CA ALA A 18 15.96 7.14 24.63
C ALA A 18 15.38 5.74 24.36
N GLN A 19 14.08 5.58 24.54
CA GLN A 19 13.35 4.40 24.11
C GLN A 19 13.76 4.15 22.67
N GLN A 20 14.49 3.06 22.42
CA GLN A 20 14.81 2.65 21.06
C GLN A 20 13.46 2.36 20.40
N ALA A 21 13.05 3.26 19.52
CA ALA A 21 11.84 3.07 18.75
C ALA A 21 11.97 1.74 17.99
N GLY A 22 11.08 0.77 18.29
CA GLY A 22 11.17 -0.58 17.79
C GLY A 22 11.12 -0.62 16.28
N THR A 23 11.93 -1.49 15.68
CA THR A 23 11.92 -1.73 14.23
C THR A 23 10.72 -2.61 13.86
N LEU A 24 9.94 -2.16 12.90
CA LEU A 24 8.81 -2.86 12.30
C LEU A 24 9.21 -3.49 10.97
N LEU A 25 8.72 -4.70 10.70
CA LEU A 25 8.69 -5.28 9.36
C LEU A 25 7.25 -5.24 8.84
N LEU A 26 7.03 -4.56 7.73
CA LEU A 26 5.74 -4.40 7.08
C LEU A 26 5.74 -5.24 5.81
N ILE A 27 4.74 -6.10 5.62
CA ILE A 27 4.66 -7.04 4.48
C ILE A 27 3.31 -6.92 3.78
N ASP A 28 3.36 -6.61 2.49
CA ASP A 28 2.23 -6.67 1.56
C ASP A 28 2.38 -7.89 0.65
N ALA A 29 1.70 -8.97 1.00
CA ALA A 29 1.67 -10.21 0.23
C ALA A 29 0.55 -10.16 -0.81
N GLY A 30 0.85 -9.56 -1.96
CA GLY A 30 -0.03 -9.50 -3.13
C GLY A 30 0.00 -10.78 -3.97
N ASN A 31 -0.94 -10.91 -4.93
CA ASN A 31 -1.09 -12.12 -5.76
C ASN A 31 0.13 -12.47 -6.63
N THR A 32 0.97 -11.52 -6.99
CA THR A 32 2.11 -11.73 -7.89
C THR A 32 3.44 -11.56 -7.18
N ARG A 33 3.53 -10.62 -6.25
CA ARG A 33 4.78 -10.24 -5.55
C ARG A 33 4.50 -9.98 -4.08
N ILE A 34 5.54 -10.15 -3.29
CA ILE A 34 5.58 -9.73 -1.90
C ILE A 34 6.41 -8.45 -1.84
N LYS A 35 5.81 -7.37 -1.34
CA LYS A 35 6.51 -6.13 -1.03
C LYS A 35 6.73 -6.07 0.47
N TRP A 36 7.87 -5.55 0.87
CA TRP A 36 8.18 -5.39 2.28
C TRP A 36 8.94 -4.10 2.54
N ALA A 37 8.81 -3.58 3.75
CA ALA A 37 9.62 -2.46 4.21
C ALA A 37 9.97 -2.62 5.69
N MET A 38 11.15 -2.15 6.05
CA MET A 38 11.54 -1.92 7.43
C MET A 38 11.39 -0.46 7.79
N ALA A 39 10.74 -0.21 8.92
CA ALA A 39 10.42 1.11 9.40
C ALA A 39 10.70 1.23 10.90
N ASP A 40 10.99 2.44 11.36
CA ASP A 40 10.95 2.73 12.78
C ASP A 40 9.50 3.03 13.19
N ARG A 41 9.06 2.51 14.32
CA ARG A 41 7.69 2.75 14.83
C ARG A 41 7.37 4.26 14.98
N SER A 42 8.37 5.09 15.19
CA SER A 42 8.23 6.55 15.29
C SER A 42 8.17 7.29 13.95
N MET A 43 8.40 6.59 12.83
CA MET A 43 8.38 7.20 11.48
C MET A 43 6.99 7.78 11.20
N GLN A 44 6.92 9.05 10.78
CA GLN A 44 5.65 9.68 10.44
C GLN A 44 5.25 9.32 9.00
N PRO A 45 4.00 8.90 8.77
CA PRO A 45 3.47 8.70 7.43
C PRO A 45 3.43 10.04 6.68
N GLU A 46 4.20 10.13 5.58
CA GLU A 46 4.23 11.31 4.71
C GLU A 46 4.35 10.91 3.24
N THR A 47 4.01 11.83 2.35
CA THR A 47 4.19 11.60 0.92
C THR A 47 5.67 11.63 0.57
N GLY A 48 6.15 10.56 -0.10
CA GLY A 48 7.57 10.45 -0.46
C GLY A 48 8.49 10.02 0.68
N MET A 49 7.93 9.46 1.78
CA MET A 49 8.75 8.97 2.89
C MET A 49 9.79 7.95 2.41
N THR A 50 10.96 7.97 3.05
CA THR A 50 12.04 7.03 2.80
C THR A 50 12.02 5.93 3.86
N TRP A 51 11.81 4.69 3.42
CA TRP A 51 11.90 3.50 4.27
C TRP A 51 13.35 3.23 4.66
N ARG A 52 13.59 2.65 5.82
CA ARG A 52 14.95 2.20 6.20
C ARG A 52 15.50 1.21 5.15
N ARG A 53 14.67 0.25 4.80
CA ARG A 53 14.87 -0.70 3.70
C ARG A 53 13.52 -1.03 3.09
N MET A 54 13.48 -1.26 1.81
CA MET A 54 12.27 -1.67 1.10
C MET A 54 12.67 -2.42 -0.16
N ASP A 55 11.95 -3.52 -0.44
CA ASP A 55 12.10 -4.24 -1.70
C ASP A 55 10.83 -5.02 -2.04
N SER A 56 10.84 -5.71 -3.17
CA SER A 56 9.77 -6.61 -3.57
C SER A 56 10.31 -7.83 -4.31
N VAL A 57 9.82 -9.01 -3.95
CA VAL A 57 10.20 -10.27 -4.59
C VAL A 57 9.00 -11.00 -5.17
N PRO A 58 9.14 -11.74 -6.29
CA PRO A 58 8.12 -12.67 -6.72
C PRO A 58 8.03 -13.86 -5.73
N HIS A 59 6.88 -14.54 -5.68
CA HIS A 59 6.66 -15.63 -4.71
C HIS A 59 7.70 -16.77 -4.75
N PRO A 60 8.27 -17.17 -5.90
CA PRO A 60 9.33 -18.18 -5.93
C PRO A 60 10.60 -17.75 -5.19
N GLU A 61 10.90 -16.46 -5.16
CA GLU A 61 12.11 -15.88 -4.54
C GLU A 61 11.94 -15.56 -3.04
N LEU A 62 10.77 -15.85 -2.45
CA LEU A 62 10.53 -15.65 -1.01
C LEU A 62 11.65 -16.19 -0.09
N PRO A 63 12.29 -17.36 -0.38
CA PRO A 63 13.38 -17.86 0.46
C PRO A 63 14.61 -16.94 0.50
N ALA A 64 14.87 -16.12 -0.52
CA ALA A 64 15.98 -15.19 -0.56
C ALA A 64 15.89 -14.10 0.54
N LEU A 65 14.66 -13.76 0.96
CA LEU A 65 14.43 -12.80 2.04
C LEU A 65 15.02 -13.21 3.39
N GLU A 66 15.32 -14.52 3.59
CA GLU A 66 15.98 -14.98 4.80
C GLU A 66 17.33 -14.29 5.00
N THR A 67 18.13 -14.22 3.94
CA THR A 67 19.43 -13.54 3.97
C THR A 67 19.27 -12.02 4.09
N ASP A 68 18.33 -11.46 3.35
CA ASP A 68 18.09 -10.01 3.34
C ASP A 68 17.64 -9.49 4.70
N TRP A 69 16.85 -10.26 5.45
CA TRP A 69 16.26 -9.84 6.71
C TRP A 69 17.13 -10.11 7.95
N GLN A 70 18.13 -10.99 7.88
CA GLN A 70 18.97 -11.38 9.04
C GLN A 70 19.75 -10.22 9.69
N ALA A 71 19.94 -9.12 8.97
CA ALA A 71 20.74 -7.98 9.47
C ALA A 71 19.98 -7.07 10.44
N ASP A 72 18.66 -7.23 10.60
CA ASP A 72 17.81 -6.31 11.33
C ASP A 72 17.21 -6.95 12.59
N ALA A 73 17.12 -6.17 13.68
CA ALA A 73 16.40 -6.56 14.90
C ALA A 73 14.95 -6.07 14.81
N VAL A 74 14.04 -6.96 14.40
CA VAL A 74 12.62 -6.68 14.25
C VAL A 74 11.85 -7.10 15.51
N GLN A 75 10.97 -6.23 15.99
CA GLN A 75 10.12 -6.49 17.16
C GLN A 75 8.71 -6.92 16.77
N ASP A 76 8.13 -6.27 15.75
CA ASP A 76 6.79 -6.55 15.27
C ASP A 76 6.78 -6.69 13.74
N ILE A 77 5.98 -7.64 13.26
CA ILE A 77 5.77 -7.92 11.84
C ILE A 77 4.30 -7.72 11.54
N TRP A 78 3.97 -6.80 10.63
CA TRP A 78 2.60 -6.47 10.24
C TRP A 78 2.35 -6.90 8.80
N ILE A 79 1.34 -7.74 8.58
CA ILE A 79 1.16 -8.44 7.31
C ILE A 79 -0.25 -8.23 6.76
N SER A 80 -0.32 -7.71 5.52
CA SER A 80 -1.48 -7.78 4.64
C SER A 80 -1.27 -8.94 3.67
N ASN A 81 -2.21 -9.88 3.60
CA ASN A 81 -2.09 -11.05 2.71
C ASN A 81 -3.37 -11.29 1.91
N VAL A 82 -3.27 -11.15 0.60
CA VAL A 82 -4.32 -11.53 -0.37
C VAL A 82 -3.84 -12.63 -1.34
N ALA A 83 -2.64 -13.19 -1.11
CA ALA A 83 -2.05 -14.24 -1.93
C ALA A 83 -2.46 -15.67 -1.51
N GLY A 84 -3.32 -15.76 -0.50
CA GLY A 84 -3.89 -17.05 -0.07
C GLY A 84 -3.09 -17.80 1.01
N PRO A 85 -3.59 -18.98 1.42
CA PRO A 85 -3.06 -19.71 2.58
C PRO A 85 -1.66 -20.29 2.37
N ALA A 86 -1.29 -20.66 1.14
CA ALA A 86 0.03 -21.22 0.85
C ALA A 86 1.14 -20.19 1.04
N VAL A 87 0.92 -18.93 0.62
CA VAL A 87 1.88 -17.83 0.84
C VAL A 87 1.94 -17.48 2.33
N ARG A 88 0.79 -17.48 3.01
CA ARG A 88 0.72 -17.29 4.46
C ARG A 88 1.61 -18.29 5.20
N ALA A 89 1.46 -19.58 4.96
CA ALA A 89 2.25 -20.61 5.63
C ALA A 89 3.77 -20.45 5.40
N ARG A 90 4.17 -20.09 4.18
CA ARG A 90 5.58 -19.84 3.85
C ARG A 90 6.13 -18.60 4.58
N LEU A 91 5.36 -17.53 4.65
CA LEU A 91 5.74 -16.32 5.40
C LEU A 91 5.83 -16.60 6.91
N GLU A 92 4.87 -17.36 7.48
CA GLU A 92 4.91 -17.78 8.89
C GLU A 92 6.20 -18.54 9.22
N GLN A 93 6.57 -19.53 8.39
CA GLN A 93 7.81 -20.28 8.57
C GLN A 93 9.07 -19.41 8.45
N LEU A 94 9.09 -18.49 7.47
CA LEU A 94 10.21 -17.59 7.26
C LEU A 94 10.37 -16.61 8.43
N CYS A 95 9.29 -15.94 8.84
CA CYS A 95 9.30 -15.00 9.96
C CYS A 95 9.71 -15.67 11.27
N ALA A 96 9.19 -16.88 11.58
CA ALA A 96 9.55 -17.62 12.78
C ALA A 96 11.03 -18.03 12.80
N ARG A 97 11.63 -18.27 11.64
CA ARG A 97 13.05 -18.63 11.53
C ARG A 97 13.97 -17.43 11.67
N VAL A 98 13.64 -16.31 11.00
CA VAL A 98 14.49 -15.11 10.97
C VAL A 98 14.31 -14.27 12.23
N PHE A 99 13.05 -14.14 12.69
CA PHE A 99 12.66 -13.29 13.83
C PHE A 99 11.90 -14.08 14.90
N PRO A 100 12.52 -15.05 15.59
CA PRO A 100 11.82 -15.95 16.51
C PRO A 100 11.21 -15.25 17.73
N GLN A 101 11.61 -14.02 18.01
CA GLN A 101 11.10 -13.21 19.13
C GLN A 101 10.11 -12.12 18.69
N ALA A 102 9.91 -11.92 17.38
CA ALA A 102 9.01 -10.89 16.87
C ALA A 102 7.54 -11.33 16.94
N SER A 103 6.67 -10.40 17.27
CA SER A 103 5.22 -10.61 17.21
C SER A 103 4.70 -10.49 15.79
N CYS A 104 3.98 -11.49 15.27
CA CYS A 104 3.38 -11.48 13.94
C CYS A 104 1.91 -11.09 13.99
N HIS A 105 1.54 -10.02 13.30
CA HIS A 105 0.20 -9.46 13.22
C HIS A 105 -0.37 -9.61 11.81
N TRP A 106 -1.26 -10.58 11.62
CA TRP A 106 -1.99 -10.79 10.36
C TRP A 106 -3.22 -9.90 10.33
N LEU A 107 -3.24 -8.93 9.42
CA LEU A 107 -4.39 -8.05 9.30
C LEU A 107 -5.55 -8.72 8.58
N THR A 108 -6.75 -8.35 8.99
CA THR A 108 -8.01 -8.68 8.34
C THR A 108 -8.87 -7.43 8.26
N SER A 109 -9.73 -7.35 7.24
CA SER A 109 -10.69 -6.26 7.16
C SER A 109 -11.77 -6.41 8.22
N GLN A 110 -12.06 -5.33 8.91
CA GLN A 110 -13.03 -5.25 10.01
C GLN A 110 -13.86 -3.97 9.89
N ALA A 111 -14.81 -3.77 10.78
CA ALA A 111 -15.73 -2.64 10.73
C ALA A 111 -15.01 -1.29 10.91
N GLU A 112 -13.97 -1.26 11.74
CA GLU A 112 -13.17 -0.06 11.98
C GLU A 112 -11.73 -0.46 12.35
N LEU A 113 -10.75 0.28 11.83
CA LEU A 113 -9.33 0.11 12.16
C LEU A 113 -8.58 1.41 11.89
N ALA A 114 -7.73 1.83 12.82
CA ALA A 114 -6.82 2.97 12.68
C ALA A 114 -7.52 4.25 12.17
N GLY A 115 -8.71 4.54 12.68
CA GLY A 115 -9.50 5.72 12.33
C GLY A 115 -10.26 5.63 11.01
N LEU A 116 -10.22 4.48 10.31
CA LEU A 116 -11.01 4.26 9.09
C LEU A 116 -12.16 3.29 9.35
N ARG A 117 -13.39 3.73 9.07
CA ARG A 117 -14.60 2.94 9.11
C ARG A 117 -14.86 2.26 7.76
N ASN A 118 -15.16 0.97 7.78
CA ASN A 118 -15.50 0.18 6.60
C ASN A 118 -17.03 0.11 6.44
N ALA A 119 -17.57 0.69 5.36
CA ALA A 119 -19.00 0.71 5.08
C ALA A 119 -19.48 -0.47 4.22
N TYR A 120 -18.68 -1.51 3.99
CA TYR A 120 -19.16 -2.72 3.36
C TYR A 120 -20.27 -3.37 4.21
N ARG A 121 -21.29 -3.92 3.57
CA ARG A 121 -22.37 -4.67 4.26
C ARG A 121 -21.84 -5.79 5.15
N GLN A 122 -20.75 -6.42 4.69
CA GLN A 122 -19.98 -7.42 5.41
C GLN A 122 -18.51 -6.99 5.40
N PRO A 123 -18.02 -6.32 6.44
CA PRO A 123 -16.68 -5.75 6.49
C PRO A 123 -15.56 -6.75 6.15
N ALA A 124 -15.71 -8.01 6.55
CA ALA A 124 -14.72 -9.06 6.29
C ALA A 124 -14.58 -9.46 4.80
N GLN A 125 -15.52 -9.07 3.93
CA GLN A 125 -15.43 -9.31 2.48
C GLN A 125 -14.54 -8.31 1.74
N LEU A 126 -14.22 -7.16 2.35
CA LEU A 126 -13.28 -6.21 1.76
C LEU A 126 -11.88 -6.83 1.74
N GLY A 127 -11.19 -6.80 0.60
CA GLY A 127 -9.78 -7.18 0.51
C GLY A 127 -8.94 -6.38 1.50
N VAL A 128 -8.11 -7.06 2.28
CA VAL A 128 -7.32 -6.42 3.34
C VAL A 128 -6.33 -5.40 2.77
N ASP A 129 -5.76 -5.66 1.60
CA ASP A 129 -4.89 -4.74 0.86
C ASP A 129 -5.58 -3.42 0.51
N ARG A 130 -6.84 -3.48 0.06
CA ARG A 130 -7.66 -2.30 -0.23
C ARG A 130 -7.97 -1.50 1.04
N PHE A 131 -8.34 -2.20 2.11
CA PHE A 131 -8.65 -1.57 3.40
C PHE A 131 -7.42 -0.86 3.98
N VAL A 132 -6.27 -1.54 3.97
CA VAL A 132 -5.01 -0.99 4.45
C VAL A 132 -4.51 0.16 3.56
N SER A 133 -4.63 0.06 2.22
CA SER A 133 -4.35 1.18 1.32
C SER A 133 -5.19 2.41 1.64
N ALA A 134 -6.47 2.21 1.93
CA ALA A 134 -7.39 3.30 2.29
C ALA A 134 -7.03 3.94 3.64
N ILE A 135 -6.57 3.15 4.63
CA ILE A 135 -6.04 3.67 5.90
C ILE A 135 -4.82 4.55 5.64
N GLY A 136 -3.86 4.07 4.84
CA GLY A 136 -2.67 4.86 4.48
C GLY A 136 -3.03 6.14 3.74
N ALA A 137 -3.95 6.06 2.78
CA ALA A 137 -4.44 7.21 2.03
C ALA A 137 -5.09 8.26 2.93
N HIS A 138 -5.98 7.84 3.84
CA HIS A 138 -6.65 8.74 4.76
C HIS A 138 -5.68 9.40 5.77
N ALA A 139 -4.69 8.66 6.24
CA ALA A 139 -3.66 9.21 7.13
C ALA A 139 -2.77 10.25 6.43
N LEU A 140 -2.43 10.04 5.15
CA LEU A 140 -1.65 11.00 4.35
C LEU A 140 -2.43 12.26 3.99
N PHE A 141 -3.74 12.16 3.80
CA PHE A 141 -4.62 13.24 3.36
C PHE A 141 -5.88 13.32 4.24
N PRO A 142 -5.71 13.63 5.53
CA PRO A 142 -6.84 13.75 6.44
C PRO A 142 -7.78 14.87 5.98
N GLN A 143 -9.09 14.69 6.19
CA GLN A 143 -10.14 15.65 5.84
C GLN A 143 -10.32 15.92 4.32
N GLN A 144 -9.75 15.08 3.46
CA GLN A 144 -9.99 15.11 2.02
C GLN A 144 -10.83 13.93 1.56
N ASP A 145 -11.75 14.18 0.64
CA ASP A 145 -12.41 13.11 -0.10
C ASP A 145 -11.41 12.53 -1.12
N LEU A 146 -11.25 11.20 -1.11
CA LEU A 146 -10.24 10.51 -1.89
C LEU A 146 -10.86 9.45 -2.80
N ILE A 147 -10.30 9.31 -3.99
CA ILE A 147 -10.37 8.08 -4.79
C ILE A 147 -9.00 7.43 -4.74
N VAL A 148 -8.94 6.20 -4.25
CA VAL A 148 -7.70 5.42 -4.13
C VAL A 148 -7.68 4.39 -5.26
N ALA A 149 -6.84 4.61 -6.27
CA ALA A 149 -6.65 3.71 -7.39
C ALA A 149 -5.37 2.89 -7.21
N THR A 150 -5.50 1.59 -6.95
CA THR A 150 -4.36 0.67 -6.83
C THR A 150 -4.25 -0.19 -8.08
N CYS A 151 -3.23 0.08 -8.90
CA CYS A 151 -3.05 -0.49 -10.23
C CYS A 151 -1.98 -1.60 -10.20
N GLY A 152 -2.42 -2.83 -10.05
CA GLY A 152 -1.59 -4.04 -9.97
C GLY A 152 -2.06 -5.14 -10.92
N THR A 153 -2.04 -6.39 -10.46
CA THR A 153 -2.63 -7.55 -11.17
C THR A 153 -4.12 -7.33 -11.43
N ALA A 154 -4.84 -6.84 -10.43
CA ALA A 154 -6.13 -6.18 -10.60
C ALA A 154 -5.94 -4.67 -10.39
N THR A 155 -6.80 -3.85 -10.98
CA THR A 155 -6.92 -2.44 -10.64
C THR A 155 -8.16 -2.25 -9.76
N THR A 156 -7.98 -1.69 -8.57
CA THR A 156 -9.07 -1.32 -7.67
C THR A 156 -9.20 0.20 -7.64
N VAL A 157 -10.44 0.69 -7.54
CA VAL A 157 -10.75 2.12 -7.47
C VAL A 157 -11.73 2.32 -6.33
N ASP A 158 -11.27 2.87 -5.23
CA ASP A 158 -11.94 2.88 -3.94
C ASP A 158 -12.25 4.31 -3.48
N ALA A 159 -13.45 4.54 -2.96
CA ALA A 159 -13.87 5.84 -2.45
C ALA A 159 -13.71 5.89 -0.93
N VAL A 160 -13.00 6.92 -0.46
CA VAL A 160 -12.77 7.21 0.96
C VAL A 160 -13.22 8.64 1.25
N SER A 161 -14.18 8.79 2.16
CA SER A 161 -14.66 10.12 2.54
C SER A 161 -13.68 10.86 3.45
N ALA A 162 -13.76 12.19 3.43
CA ALA A 162 -13.02 13.06 4.34
C ALA A 162 -13.24 12.75 5.83
N ALA A 163 -14.40 12.13 6.16
CA ALA A 163 -14.71 11.69 7.54
C ALA A 163 -14.13 10.31 7.90
N GLY A 164 -13.22 9.76 7.09
CA GLY A 164 -12.60 8.46 7.36
C GLY A 164 -13.56 7.28 7.16
N THR A 165 -14.32 7.27 6.04
CA THR A 165 -15.16 6.12 5.69
C THR A 165 -14.75 5.55 4.35
N PHE A 166 -14.40 4.27 4.33
CA PHE A 166 -14.31 3.47 3.11
C PHE A 166 -15.73 3.18 2.61
N SER A 167 -16.15 3.87 1.55
CA SER A 167 -17.55 3.84 1.08
C SER A 167 -17.85 2.73 0.08
N GLY A 168 -16.82 2.15 -0.53
CA GLY A 168 -16.95 1.13 -1.57
C GLY A 168 -15.99 1.38 -2.72
N GLY A 169 -16.07 0.54 -3.76
CA GLY A 169 -15.19 0.69 -4.91
C GLY A 169 -15.48 -0.26 -6.05
N MET A 170 -14.62 -0.22 -7.06
CA MET A 170 -14.65 -1.06 -8.26
C MET A 170 -13.40 -1.94 -8.30
N ILE A 171 -13.51 -3.10 -8.94
CA ILE A 171 -12.40 -4.00 -9.22
C ILE A 171 -12.41 -4.29 -10.74
N LEU A 172 -11.29 -4.02 -11.38
CA LEU A 172 -11.08 -4.27 -12.81
C LEU A 172 -9.88 -5.21 -13.00
N PRO A 173 -9.81 -5.96 -14.11
CA PRO A 173 -8.57 -6.62 -14.50
C PRO A 173 -7.46 -5.57 -14.68
N GLY A 174 -6.24 -5.82 -14.19
CA GLY A 174 -5.10 -4.94 -14.45
C GLY A 174 -4.66 -4.95 -15.92
N LEU A 175 -3.78 -4.04 -16.33
CA LEU A 175 -3.38 -3.86 -17.73
C LEU A 175 -2.93 -5.16 -18.41
N GLN A 176 -2.06 -5.92 -17.74
CA GLN A 176 -1.56 -7.19 -18.30
C GLN A 176 -2.65 -8.26 -18.42
N LEU A 177 -3.58 -8.32 -17.46
CA LEU A 177 -4.71 -9.26 -17.52
C LEU A 177 -5.66 -8.90 -18.67
N MET A 178 -5.93 -7.60 -18.88
CA MET A 178 -6.78 -7.14 -19.99
C MET A 178 -6.15 -7.51 -21.32
N ALA A 179 -4.91 -7.10 -21.58
CA ALA A 179 -4.19 -7.39 -22.82
C ALA A 179 -4.06 -8.91 -23.06
N GLY A 180 -3.64 -9.65 -22.02
CA GLY A 180 -3.50 -11.10 -22.11
C GLY A 180 -4.83 -11.84 -22.29
N SER A 181 -5.97 -11.30 -21.82
CA SER A 181 -7.27 -11.92 -22.05
C SER A 181 -7.70 -11.81 -23.51
N LEU A 182 -7.38 -10.71 -24.18
CA LEU A 182 -7.63 -10.54 -25.61
C LEU A 182 -6.85 -11.57 -26.44
N ALA A 183 -5.54 -11.71 -26.19
CA ALA A 183 -4.71 -12.68 -26.90
C ALA A 183 -5.16 -14.13 -26.71
N ARG A 184 -5.61 -14.50 -25.51
CA ARG A 184 -6.05 -15.88 -25.24
C ARG A 184 -7.44 -16.22 -25.77
N ASN A 185 -8.32 -15.24 -25.90
CA ASN A 185 -9.73 -15.47 -26.20
C ASN A 185 -10.14 -14.98 -27.61
N THR A 186 -9.18 -14.57 -28.44
CA THR A 186 -9.41 -14.20 -29.84
C THR A 186 -8.45 -14.94 -30.76
N ALA A 187 -8.90 -15.27 -31.97
CA ALA A 187 -8.12 -16.07 -32.93
C ALA A 187 -6.94 -15.31 -33.54
N GLN A 188 -6.97 -13.99 -33.57
CA GLN A 188 -6.03 -13.16 -34.34
C GLN A 188 -5.34 -12.04 -33.56
N LEU A 189 -5.72 -11.77 -32.33
CA LEU A 189 -5.08 -10.70 -31.57
C LEU A 189 -3.76 -11.17 -30.95
N PRO A 190 -2.67 -10.41 -31.13
CA PRO A 190 -1.36 -10.77 -30.62
C PRO A 190 -1.25 -10.64 -29.09
N GLN A 191 -0.25 -11.31 -28.52
CA GLN A 191 0.16 -11.10 -27.14
C GLN A 191 1.01 -9.81 -27.06
N VAL A 192 0.44 -8.74 -26.56
CA VAL A 192 1.15 -7.48 -26.33
C VAL A 192 1.42 -7.25 -24.85
N ALA A 193 2.52 -6.56 -24.54
CA ALA A 193 2.76 -6.08 -23.18
C ALA A 193 1.81 -4.93 -22.89
N GLY A 194 0.99 -5.06 -21.85
CA GLY A 194 -0.03 -4.06 -21.48
C GLY A 194 0.52 -2.72 -20.98
N HIS A 195 1.81 -2.46 -21.16
CA HIS A 195 2.53 -1.28 -20.65
C HIS A 195 3.47 -0.64 -21.67
N THR A 196 3.37 -0.95 -22.96
CA THR A 196 4.14 -0.23 -23.99
C THR A 196 3.61 1.20 -24.10
N GLY A 197 4.55 2.16 -24.13
CA GLY A 197 4.22 3.57 -24.24
C GLY A 197 3.37 3.85 -25.48
N MET A 198 2.35 4.68 -25.31
CA MET A 198 1.40 5.02 -26.36
C MET A 198 1.21 6.51 -26.42
N ALA A 199 1.27 7.05 -27.63
CA ALA A 199 1.18 8.48 -27.86
C ALA A 199 -0.25 8.97 -28.16
N GLN A 200 -1.14 8.09 -28.70
CA GLN A 200 -2.44 8.49 -29.21
C GLN A 200 -3.57 7.56 -28.74
N ILE A 201 -4.77 8.15 -28.53
CA ILE A 201 -5.96 7.40 -28.14
C ILE A 201 -6.45 6.48 -29.29
N PHE A 202 -6.37 6.96 -30.52
CA PHE A 202 -6.70 6.19 -31.72
C PHE A 202 -5.41 5.74 -32.39
N ALA A 203 -5.08 4.46 -32.24
CA ALA A 203 -3.92 3.86 -32.85
C ALA A 203 -4.23 3.41 -34.28
N ASP A 204 -3.21 3.34 -35.13
CA ASP A 204 -3.27 2.92 -36.51
C ASP A 204 -2.79 1.49 -36.77
N ASN A 205 -2.50 0.76 -35.68
CA ASN A 205 -2.13 -0.66 -35.71
C ASN A 205 -2.73 -1.42 -34.51
N THR A 206 -2.81 -2.75 -34.64
CA THR A 206 -3.52 -3.61 -33.67
C THR A 206 -2.87 -3.63 -32.31
N ASP A 207 -1.55 -3.67 -32.23
CA ASP A 207 -0.83 -3.77 -30.96
C ASP A 207 -1.07 -2.51 -30.10
N GLU A 208 -0.90 -1.35 -30.70
CA GLU A 208 -1.15 -0.08 -30.01
C GLU A 208 -2.64 0.13 -29.73
N ALA A 209 -3.55 -0.35 -30.57
CA ALA A 209 -4.98 -0.28 -30.32
C ALA A 209 -5.38 -1.10 -29.09
N ILE A 210 -4.79 -2.29 -28.87
CA ILE A 210 -4.98 -3.11 -27.66
C ILE A 210 -4.47 -2.34 -26.43
N VAL A 211 -3.26 -1.80 -26.49
CA VAL A 211 -2.64 -1.05 -25.39
C VAL A 211 -3.49 0.17 -25.06
N SER A 212 -3.89 0.94 -26.09
CA SER A 212 -4.75 2.11 -25.95
C SER A 212 -6.05 1.76 -25.24
N GLY A 213 -6.73 0.72 -25.71
CA GLY A 213 -7.99 0.26 -25.13
C GLY A 213 -7.84 -0.10 -23.65
N CYS A 214 -6.79 -0.83 -23.29
CA CYS A 214 -6.52 -1.21 -21.90
C CYS A 214 -6.24 0.00 -21.00
N ILE A 215 -5.41 0.94 -21.43
CA ILE A 215 -5.08 2.16 -20.69
C ILE A 215 -6.33 3.02 -20.49
N HIS A 216 -7.07 3.29 -21.57
CA HIS A 216 -8.23 4.19 -21.50
C HIS A 216 -9.43 3.57 -20.79
N ALA A 217 -9.58 2.24 -20.79
CA ALA A 217 -10.57 1.58 -19.96
C ALA A 217 -10.31 1.82 -18.46
N GLN A 218 -9.05 1.77 -18.03
CA GLN A 218 -8.69 1.99 -16.61
C GLN A 218 -8.72 3.47 -16.23
N THR A 219 -8.12 4.35 -17.04
CA THR A 219 -8.13 5.80 -16.76
C THR A 219 -9.54 6.36 -16.86
N GLY A 220 -10.37 5.84 -17.78
CA GLY A 220 -11.80 6.18 -17.87
C GLY A 220 -12.58 5.77 -16.61
N ALA A 221 -12.34 4.56 -16.09
CA ALA A 221 -12.97 4.12 -14.85
C ALA A 221 -12.56 4.97 -13.63
N ILE A 222 -11.27 5.33 -13.53
CA ILE A 222 -10.75 6.22 -12.48
C ILE A 222 -11.39 7.61 -12.60
N THR A 223 -11.43 8.17 -13.80
CA THR A 223 -12.04 9.48 -14.08
C THR A 223 -13.53 9.48 -13.72
N LEU A 224 -14.27 8.47 -14.15
CA LEU A 224 -15.69 8.31 -13.81
C LEU A 224 -15.92 8.23 -12.29
N ALA A 225 -15.06 7.51 -11.56
CA ALA A 225 -15.14 7.43 -10.10
C ALA A 225 -14.96 8.81 -9.45
N CYS A 226 -13.94 9.57 -9.88
CA CYS A 226 -13.69 10.93 -9.39
C CYS A 226 -14.86 11.86 -9.66
N GLU A 227 -15.38 11.86 -10.88
CA GLU A 227 -16.53 12.68 -11.27
C GLU A 227 -17.81 12.31 -10.51
N SER A 228 -18.05 11.00 -10.36
CA SER A 228 -19.23 10.49 -9.65
C SER A 228 -19.18 10.87 -8.19
N TRP A 229 -18.03 10.72 -7.53
CA TRP A 229 -17.85 11.10 -6.14
C TRP A 229 -17.99 12.62 -5.94
N THR A 230 -17.39 13.41 -6.83
CA THR A 230 -17.54 14.88 -6.81
C THR A 230 -19.00 15.30 -6.96
N ARG A 231 -19.76 14.69 -7.89
CA ARG A 231 -21.20 14.96 -8.04
C ARG A 231 -22.01 14.58 -6.80
N GLN A 232 -21.68 13.45 -6.18
CA GLN A 232 -22.38 12.95 -5.00
C GLN A 232 -22.14 13.81 -3.76
N THR A 233 -20.92 14.28 -3.55
CA THR A 233 -20.53 15.00 -2.34
C THR A 233 -20.55 16.51 -2.49
N GLY A 234 -20.59 17.03 -3.72
CA GLY A 234 -20.45 18.46 -4.03
C GLY A 234 -19.05 19.02 -3.73
N LYS A 235 -18.05 18.17 -3.49
CA LYS A 235 -16.69 18.55 -3.08
C LYS A 235 -15.65 18.04 -4.08
N PRO A 236 -14.55 18.77 -4.27
CA PRO A 236 -13.41 18.28 -5.04
C PRO A 236 -12.84 17.01 -4.42
N VAL A 237 -12.51 16.02 -5.26
CA VAL A 237 -11.87 14.79 -4.87
C VAL A 237 -10.40 14.79 -5.32
N LEU A 238 -9.51 14.19 -4.53
CA LEU A 238 -8.15 13.89 -4.92
C LEU A 238 -8.04 12.40 -5.26
N CYS A 239 -7.53 12.08 -6.46
CA CYS A 239 -7.21 10.71 -6.83
C CYS A 239 -5.78 10.38 -6.38
N LEU A 240 -5.65 9.36 -5.53
CA LEU A 240 -4.35 8.77 -5.19
C LEU A 240 -4.16 7.53 -6.05
N ILE A 241 -3.12 7.54 -6.89
CA ILE A 241 -2.81 6.40 -7.75
C ILE A 241 -1.56 5.68 -7.23
N SER A 242 -1.63 4.35 -7.11
CA SER A 242 -0.59 3.49 -6.59
C SER A 242 -0.47 2.20 -7.40
N GLY A 243 0.54 1.38 -7.11
CA GLY A 243 0.75 0.09 -7.74
C GLY A 243 1.69 0.12 -8.93
N GLY A 244 2.17 -1.06 -9.35
CA GLY A 244 3.21 -1.19 -10.37
C GLY A 244 2.82 -0.73 -11.77
N ALA A 245 1.52 -0.66 -12.07
CA ALA A 245 1.02 -0.16 -13.35
C ALA A 245 0.70 1.35 -13.33
N ALA A 246 0.75 2.01 -12.16
CA ALA A 246 0.46 3.45 -12.05
C ALA A 246 1.27 4.33 -13.00
N PRO A 247 2.60 4.12 -13.20
CA PRO A 247 3.39 4.94 -14.11
C PRO A 247 2.90 4.96 -15.56
N TYR A 248 2.21 3.89 -16.00
CA TYR A 248 1.66 3.80 -17.35
C TYR A 248 0.29 4.49 -17.49
N LEU A 249 -0.43 4.68 -16.39
CA LEU A 249 -1.75 5.30 -16.36
C LEU A 249 -1.68 6.81 -16.08
N VAL A 250 -0.75 7.23 -15.23
CA VAL A 250 -0.57 8.64 -14.82
C VAL A 250 -0.53 9.61 -16.00
N PRO A 251 0.21 9.36 -17.11
CA PRO A 251 0.26 10.29 -18.22
C PRO A 251 -1.10 10.50 -18.93
N HIS A 252 -2.06 9.59 -18.73
CA HIS A 252 -3.38 9.59 -19.37
C HIS A 252 -4.52 10.01 -18.45
N LEU A 253 -4.22 10.36 -17.19
CA LEU A 253 -5.22 10.84 -16.22
C LEU A 253 -5.44 12.33 -16.40
N THR A 254 -6.69 12.74 -16.56
CA THR A 254 -7.11 14.15 -16.69
C THR A 254 -7.61 14.75 -15.37
N VAL A 255 -7.90 13.91 -14.38
CA VAL A 255 -8.37 14.34 -13.05
C VAL A 255 -7.22 14.76 -12.15
N ARG A 256 -7.52 15.58 -11.13
CA ARG A 256 -6.53 15.92 -10.09
C ARG A 256 -6.06 14.65 -9.39
N HIS A 257 -4.79 14.33 -9.53
CA HIS A 257 -4.23 13.10 -8.97
C HIS A 257 -2.84 13.32 -8.36
N GLN A 258 -2.45 12.34 -7.53
CA GLN A 258 -1.09 12.23 -6.99
C GLN A 258 -0.66 10.76 -6.99
N HIS A 259 0.54 10.49 -7.50
CA HIS A 259 1.12 9.15 -7.47
C HIS A 259 1.77 8.92 -6.09
N ILE A 260 1.26 7.95 -5.36
CA ILE A 260 1.76 7.54 -4.04
C ILE A 260 2.18 6.07 -4.12
N PRO A 261 3.46 5.77 -4.16
CA PRO A 261 3.93 4.38 -4.16
C PRO A 261 3.67 3.72 -2.80
N ASN A 262 3.41 2.40 -2.83
CA ASN A 262 3.37 1.53 -1.65
C ASN A 262 2.36 1.93 -0.55
N LEU A 263 1.15 2.38 -0.94
CA LEU A 263 0.09 2.75 0.00
C LEU A 263 -0.26 1.66 1.03
N VAL A 264 -0.17 0.37 0.66
CA VAL A 264 -0.39 -0.74 1.60
C VAL A 264 0.65 -0.69 2.72
N LEU A 265 1.94 -0.52 2.40
CA LEU A 265 2.99 -0.42 3.42
C LEU A 265 2.79 0.80 4.32
N THR A 266 2.38 1.93 3.74
CA THR A 266 2.02 3.13 4.52
C THR A 266 0.86 2.84 5.49
N GLY A 267 -0.18 2.16 5.02
CA GLY A 267 -1.32 1.79 5.86
C GLY A 267 -0.94 0.79 6.95
N LEU A 268 -0.05 -0.17 6.67
CA LEU A 268 0.50 -1.08 7.68
C LEU A 268 1.25 -0.32 8.79
N LEU A 269 2.04 0.69 8.43
CA LEU A 269 2.72 1.55 9.41
C LEU A 269 1.71 2.29 10.29
N VAL A 270 0.68 2.89 9.70
CA VAL A 270 -0.39 3.59 10.45
C VAL A 270 -1.10 2.64 11.42
N VAL A 271 -1.42 1.41 10.97
CA VAL A 271 -2.05 0.41 11.84
C VAL A 271 -1.12 -0.01 12.98
N ALA A 272 0.16 -0.24 12.70
CA ALA A 272 1.14 -0.58 13.72
C ALA A 272 1.25 0.50 14.81
N GLN A 273 1.17 1.76 14.42
CA GLN A 273 1.24 2.91 15.34
C GLN A 273 -0.05 3.15 16.11
N SER A 274 -1.19 2.71 15.59
CA SER A 274 -2.50 2.90 16.25
C SER A 274 -2.76 1.93 17.39
N ARG A 275 -1.96 0.87 17.53
CA ARG A 275 -2.06 -0.08 18.63
C ARG A 275 -1.06 0.29 19.72
N PRO A 276 -1.52 0.50 20.97
CA PRO A 276 -0.61 0.61 22.10
C PRO A 276 0.16 -0.70 22.28
N ASP A 277 1.37 -0.60 22.81
CA ASP A 277 2.25 -1.74 23.16
C ASP A 277 1.58 -2.65 24.20
#